data_075b2c37eb8897f129f4516a92d63569
#
_entry.id   075b2c37eb8897f129f4516a92d63569
#
_cell.length_a   1.000
_cell.length_b   1.000
_cell.length_c   1.000
_cell.angle_alpha   90.00
_cell.angle_beta   90.00
_cell.angle_gamma   90.00
#
_symmetry.space_group_name_H-M   'P 1'
#
loop_
_entity.id
_entity.type
_entity.pdbx_description
1 polymer ?
#
loop_
_entity_poly.entity_id
_entity_poly.type
_entity_poly.pdbx_seq_one_letter_code
_entity_poly.pdbx_strand_id
1 'polypeptide(L)'
;MRCGWRLTLIAVFVAVTTVGLAGEAQVQAIPNQTDLTTLANDQFTKVQQLTSEIAGIGAFRADTRNVVMLPAEMAAARGNIETKLRTELSGGLVDVKLSQFTTDGLARLGEELGTRAGSHIPLQYGFLMSYDAATDKYLIETDAPASVLVPLMAAHPGQLTTKWAKSEAEGRFDDQAPFYGAASVSDGNATCTAGVAVQDNSGKRYMTTAGHCFQLNESISISGDNNYVGTVTYRNTNRDTELLYTNPYPLGSYYNGFIWTGGYKTSPASMPVAGSQYPYYGQSNIYTSGQTTFNQGGRQIKQLNINYCPAGQQTCVSDNTGFTYCCGTFTQPGDSGAPIYVINGSRKAIIIGLHVGKTYDSAGQVVMVGVTMGSVLHAYSLSMVTQ
;
A
#
# COMPACT_ATOMS: atom_id res chain seq x y z
N MET A 1 24.61 -11.56 -36.29
CA MET A 1 23.90 -11.42 -37.57
C MET A 1 22.93 -10.25 -37.42
N ARG A 2 23.22 -9.15 -38.14
CA ARG A 2 22.37 -7.94 -38.10
C ARG A 2 21.45 -8.02 -39.34
N CYS A 3 20.13 -8.06 -39.10
CA CYS A 3 19.14 -7.98 -40.18
C CYS A 3 18.59 -6.55 -40.20
N GLY A 4 19.02 -5.79 -41.22
CA GLY A 4 18.52 -4.44 -41.46
C GLY A 4 17.28 -4.49 -42.35
N TRP A 5 16.23 -3.88 -41.90
CA TRP A 5 15.02 -3.62 -42.69
C TRP A 5 15.15 -2.25 -43.34
N ARG A 6 15.17 -2.22 -44.67
CA ARG A 6 15.07 -1.00 -45.46
C ARG A 6 13.60 -0.69 -45.70
N LEU A 7 13.14 0.45 -45.20
CA LEU A 7 11.84 1.04 -45.58
C LEU A 7 12.03 1.70 -46.98
N THR A 8 11.26 1.23 -47.94
CA THR A 8 11.15 1.85 -49.27
C THR A 8 10.04 2.91 -49.21
N LEU A 9 10.43 4.18 -49.26
CA LEU A 9 9.50 5.31 -49.46
C LEU A 9 9.01 5.30 -50.90
N ILE A 10 7.72 5.10 -51.13
CA ILE A 10 7.06 5.32 -52.42
C ILE A 10 6.56 6.76 -52.45
N ALA A 11 7.24 7.62 -53.17
CA ALA A 11 6.76 8.97 -53.47
C ALA A 11 5.74 8.90 -54.62
N VAL A 12 4.48 9.20 -54.36
CA VAL A 12 3.44 9.37 -55.39
C VAL A 12 3.49 10.83 -55.84
N PHE A 13 3.98 11.06 -57.05
CA PHE A 13 3.88 12.34 -57.73
C PHE A 13 2.49 12.43 -58.40
N VAL A 14 1.68 13.35 -57.94
CA VAL A 14 0.44 13.74 -58.64
C VAL A 14 0.75 14.99 -59.48
N ALA A 15 0.75 14.83 -60.80
CA ALA A 15 0.85 15.94 -61.74
C ALA A 15 -0.48 16.70 -61.79
N VAL A 16 -0.48 17.96 -61.36
CA VAL A 16 -1.62 18.86 -61.49
C VAL A 16 -1.47 19.69 -62.76
N THR A 17 -2.33 19.44 -63.73
CA THR A 17 -2.48 20.31 -64.93
C THR A 17 -3.26 21.55 -64.54
N THR A 18 -2.67 22.73 -64.68
CA THR A 18 -3.29 24.03 -64.43
C THR A 18 -4.23 24.41 -65.57
N VAL A 19 -5.50 24.50 -65.29
CA VAL A 19 -6.47 25.32 -66.07
C VAL A 19 -6.79 26.54 -65.23
N GLY A 20 -6.40 27.72 -65.71
CA GLY A 20 -6.58 28.97 -65.02
C GLY A 20 -8.05 29.40 -64.97
N LEU A 21 -8.53 29.65 -63.77
CA LEU A 21 -9.56 30.60 -63.43
C LEU A 21 -9.24 31.22 -62.06
N ALA A 22 -9.17 32.55 -62.06
CA ALA A 22 -8.82 33.32 -60.90
C ALA A 22 -9.86 33.15 -59.79
N GLY A 23 -9.46 32.47 -58.75
CA GLY A 23 -10.11 32.42 -57.45
C GLY A 23 -9.01 31.91 -56.51
N GLU A 24 -8.49 32.74 -55.62
CA GLU A 24 -7.56 32.31 -54.57
C GLU A 24 -8.20 31.24 -53.68
N ALA A 25 -8.12 30.00 -54.14
CA ALA A 25 -8.36 28.89 -53.25
C ALA A 25 -7.15 28.81 -52.28
N GLN A 26 -7.34 29.25 -51.06
CA GLN A 26 -6.40 28.96 -49.99
C GLN A 26 -6.24 27.44 -49.94
N VAL A 27 -5.12 26.97 -50.46
CA VAL A 27 -4.67 25.57 -50.23
C VAL A 27 -4.40 25.44 -48.74
N GLN A 28 -5.39 24.94 -48.01
CA GLN A 28 -5.16 24.54 -46.61
C GLN A 28 -4.03 23.53 -46.61
N ALA A 29 -2.92 23.88 -45.97
CA ALA A 29 -1.80 22.97 -45.77
C ALA A 29 -2.32 21.70 -45.14
N ILE A 30 -2.00 20.54 -45.71
CA ILE A 30 -2.33 19.25 -45.07
C ILE A 30 -1.55 19.20 -43.76
N PRO A 31 -2.20 19.08 -42.60
CA PRO A 31 -1.52 19.04 -41.30
C PRO A 31 -0.49 17.91 -41.29
N ASN A 32 0.71 18.18 -40.80
CA ASN A 32 1.70 17.13 -40.63
C ASN A 32 1.29 16.16 -39.47
N GLN A 33 1.94 15.01 -39.39
CA GLN A 33 1.62 14.00 -38.37
C GLN A 33 1.76 14.53 -36.93
N THR A 34 2.71 15.43 -36.70
CA THR A 34 2.93 16.06 -35.40
C THR A 34 1.74 16.93 -35.01
N ASP A 35 1.20 17.71 -35.94
CA ASP A 35 0.05 18.58 -35.69
C ASP A 35 -1.21 17.75 -35.39
N LEU A 36 -1.41 16.64 -36.10
CA LEU A 36 -2.52 15.72 -35.87
C LEU A 36 -2.42 15.03 -34.51
N THR A 37 -1.23 14.64 -34.08
CA THR A 37 -0.99 14.04 -32.77
C THR A 37 -1.26 15.04 -31.65
N THR A 38 -0.81 16.29 -31.81
CA THR A 38 -1.08 17.36 -30.85
C THR A 38 -2.58 17.62 -30.73
N LEU A 39 -3.30 17.74 -31.84
CA LEU A 39 -4.75 17.93 -31.85
C LEU A 39 -5.49 16.76 -31.17
N ALA A 40 -5.10 15.52 -31.44
CA ALA A 40 -5.68 14.36 -30.76
C ALA A 40 -5.42 14.37 -29.26
N ASN A 41 -4.25 14.80 -28.81
CA ASN A 41 -3.92 14.97 -27.39
C ASN A 41 -4.81 16.03 -26.73
N ASP A 42 -4.92 17.19 -27.33
CA ASP A 42 -5.70 18.31 -26.80
C ASP A 42 -7.20 17.97 -26.69
N GLN A 43 -7.70 17.16 -27.61
CA GLN A 43 -9.11 16.73 -27.62
C GLN A 43 -9.39 15.54 -26.70
N PHE A 44 -8.39 14.79 -26.23
CA PHE A 44 -8.62 13.52 -25.54
C PHE A 44 -9.45 13.64 -24.26
N THR A 45 -9.21 14.67 -23.45
CA THR A 45 -10.00 14.92 -22.24
C THR A 45 -11.50 15.11 -22.58
N LYS A 46 -11.80 15.86 -23.64
CA LYS A 46 -13.18 16.04 -24.11
C LYS A 46 -13.77 14.74 -24.65
N VAL A 47 -12.97 13.93 -25.35
CA VAL A 47 -13.38 12.60 -25.82
C VAL A 47 -13.75 11.70 -24.64
N GLN A 48 -12.97 11.67 -23.57
CA GLN A 48 -13.29 10.90 -22.37
C GLN A 48 -14.61 11.35 -21.72
N GLN A 49 -14.83 12.65 -21.62
CA GLN A 49 -16.11 13.20 -21.12
C GLN A 49 -17.29 12.76 -22.01
N LEU A 50 -17.18 12.98 -23.31
CA LEU A 50 -18.23 12.60 -24.27
C LEU A 50 -18.47 11.08 -24.27
N THR A 51 -17.43 10.27 -24.05
CA THR A 51 -17.56 8.82 -23.94
C THR A 51 -18.50 8.43 -22.80
N SER A 52 -18.39 9.05 -21.63
CA SER A 52 -19.31 8.80 -20.53
C SER A 52 -20.74 9.27 -20.80
N GLU A 53 -20.90 10.40 -21.49
CA GLU A 53 -22.23 10.96 -21.85
C GLU A 53 -23.01 10.08 -22.84
N ILE A 54 -22.31 9.33 -23.68
CA ILE A 54 -22.92 8.42 -24.67
C ILE A 54 -22.97 6.96 -24.20
N ALA A 55 -22.75 6.69 -22.92
CA ALA A 55 -22.64 5.33 -22.36
C ALA A 55 -21.56 4.47 -23.04
N GLY A 56 -20.47 5.06 -23.49
CA GLY A 56 -19.28 4.36 -23.94
C GLY A 56 -18.54 3.73 -22.76
N ILE A 57 -17.87 2.60 -23.00
CA ILE A 57 -17.16 1.85 -21.94
C ILE A 57 -15.68 2.19 -21.81
N GLY A 58 -15.15 2.99 -22.75
CA GLY A 58 -13.76 3.46 -22.66
C GLY A 58 -13.33 4.27 -23.87
N ALA A 59 -12.20 4.94 -23.74
CA ALA A 59 -11.56 5.65 -24.84
C ALA A 59 -10.04 5.52 -24.72
N PHE A 60 -9.35 5.52 -25.86
CA PHE A 60 -7.90 5.53 -25.93
C PHE A 60 -7.38 6.31 -27.13
N ARG A 61 -6.09 6.59 -27.15
CA ARG A 61 -5.42 7.23 -28.29
C ARG A 61 -4.69 6.19 -29.12
N ALA A 62 -4.91 6.25 -30.43
CA ALA A 62 -4.20 5.47 -31.41
C ALA A 62 -3.49 6.44 -32.36
N ASP A 63 -2.21 6.68 -32.16
CA ASP A 63 -1.37 7.63 -32.91
C ASP A 63 -2.00 9.02 -33.02
N THR A 64 -2.57 9.32 -34.18
CA THR A 64 -3.18 10.61 -34.52
C THR A 64 -4.70 10.66 -34.29
N ARG A 65 -5.30 9.63 -33.75
CA ARG A 65 -6.76 9.51 -33.60
C ARG A 65 -7.16 9.14 -32.17
N ASN A 66 -8.28 9.65 -31.74
CA ASN A 66 -8.96 9.19 -30.56
C ASN A 66 -9.90 8.04 -30.92
N VAL A 67 -9.96 7.00 -30.11
CA VAL A 67 -10.84 5.86 -30.32
C VAL A 67 -11.78 5.76 -29.14
N VAL A 68 -13.09 5.67 -29.43
CA VAL A 68 -14.14 5.43 -28.42
C VAL A 68 -14.63 4.01 -28.57
N MET A 69 -14.70 3.29 -27.46
CA MET A 69 -15.23 1.94 -27.38
C MET A 69 -16.69 1.99 -26.92
N LEU A 70 -17.57 1.45 -27.74
CA LEU A 70 -18.98 1.26 -27.39
C LEU A 70 -19.22 -0.19 -26.97
N PRO A 71 -20.12 -0.44 -26.02
CA PRO A 71 -20.50 -1.80 -25.68
C PRO A 71 -21.18 -2.49 -26.89
N ALA A 72 -21.07 -3.83 -26.94
CA ALA A 72 -21.52 -4.63 -28.09
C ALA A 72 -22.99 -4.39 -28.48
N GLU A 73 -23.87 -4.17 -27.51
CA GLU A 73 -25.30 -3.89 -27.70
C GLU A 73 -25.59 -2.58 -28.43
N MET A 74 -24.63 -1.66 -28.51
CA MET A 74 -24.77 -0.39 -29.19
C MET A 74 -24.44 -0.42 -30.69
N ALA A 75 -24.27 -1.61 -31.27
CA ALA A 75 -23.89 -1.76 -32.68
C ALA A 75 -24.78 -0.95 -33.67
N ALA A 76 -26.09 -0.94 -33.45
CA ALA A 76 -27.01 -0.20 -34.30
C ALA A 76 -26.88 1.34 -34.20
N ALA A 77 -26.43 1.83 -33.04
CA ALA A 77 -26.26 3.27 -32.78
C ALA A 77 -24.89 3.82 -33.21
N ARG A 78 -23.93 2.97 -33.54
CA ARG A 78 -22.53 3.32 -33.80
C ARG A 78 -22.35 4.48 -34.76
N GLY A 79 -22.99 4.41 -35.93
CA GLY A 79 -22.83 5.44 -36.97
C GLY A 79 -23.37 6.82 -36.55
N ASN A 80 -24.48 6.86 -35.84
CA ASN A 80 -25.03 8.10 -35.32
C ASN A 80 -24.14 8.71 -34.23
N ILE A 81 -23.60 7.87 -33.38
CA ILE A 81 -22.65 8.26 -32.28
C ILE A 81 -21.38 8.82 -32.90
N GLU A 82 -20.82 8.15 -33.91
CA GLU A 82 -19.60 8.62 -34.58
C GLU A 82 -19.83 10.00 -35.24
N THR A 83 -20.97 10.20 -35.89
CA THR A 83 -21.34 11.48 -36.47
C THR A 83 -21.47 12.57 -35.40
N LYS A 84 -22.12 12.26 -34.28
CA LYS A 84 -22.26 13.20 -33.15
C LYS A 84 -20.88 13.58 -32.60
N LEU A 85 -20.01 12.61 -32.31
CA LEU A 85 -18.68 12.87 -31.80
C LEU A 85 -17.81 13.72 -32.73
N ARG A 86 -17.85 13.45 -34.02
CA ARG A 86 -17.15 14.27 -35.04
C ARG A 86 -17.64 15.72 -35.07
N THR A 87 -18.96 15.95 -34.89
CA THR A 87 -19.53 17.28 -34.79
C THR A 87 -19.09 18.01 -33.53
N GLU A 88 -19.19 17.36 -32.36
CA GLU A 88 -18.81 17.92 -31.06
C GLU A 88 -17.33 18.25 -30.94
N LEU A 89 -16.48 17.51 -31.66
CA LEU A 89 -15.04 17.70 -31.70
C LEU A 89 -14.59 18.60 -32.86
N SER A 90 -15.50 19.31 -33.51
CA SER A 90 -15.20 20.25 -34.63
C SER A 90 -14.36 19.60 -35.74
N GLY A 91 -14.79 18.43 -36.22
CA GLY A 91 -14.05 17.65 -37.21
C GLY A 91 -12.90 16.83 -36.66
N GLY A 92 -12.87 16.61 -35.34
CA GLY A 92 -11.84 15.87 -34.64
C GLY A 92 -11.61 14.46 -35.18
N LEU A 93 -10.40 14.00 -34.99
CA LEU A 93 -9.94 12.68 -35.42
C LEU A 93 -10.43 11.62 -34.39
N VAL A 94 -11.67 11.20 -34.54
CA VAL A 94 -12.31 10.19 -33.68
C VAL A 94 -12.79 9.01 -34.51
N ASP A 95 -12.52 7.81 -34.01
CA ASP A 95 -13.04 6.54 -34.50
C ASP A 95 -13.90 5.91 -33.42
N VAL A 96 -14.95 5.19 -33.83
CA VAL A 96 -15.82 4.47 -32.92
C VAL A 96 -15.71 2.99 -33.21
N LYS A 97 -15.34 2.19 -32.18
CA LYS A 97 -15.26 0.73 -32.26
C LYS A 97 -16.28 0.08 -31.33
N LEU A 98 -16.68 -1.13 -31.65
CA LEU A 98 -17.49 -1.98 -30.78
C LEU A 98 -16.57 -2.87 -29.98
N SER A 99 -16.83 -2.96 -28.67
CA SER A 99 -16.21 -3.91 -27.76
C SER A 99 -16.81 -5.30 -27.96
N GLN A 100 -16.06 -6.33 -27.56
CA GLN A 100 -16.61 -7.67 -27.38
C GLN A 100 -17.55 -7.78 -26.16
N PHE A 101 -17.49 -6.81 -25.26
CA PHE A 101 -18.30 -6.79 -24.03
C PHE A 101 -19.57 -5.98 -24.20
N THR A 102 -20.65 -6.46 -23.57
CA THR A 102 -21.81 -5.62 -23.22
C THR A 102 -21.52 -4.87 -21.92
N THR A 103 -22.26 -3.81 -21.65
CA THR A 103 -22.14 -3.06 -20.37
C THR A 103 -22.32 -3.99 -19.17
N ASP A 104 -23.37 -4.79 -19.17
CA ASP A 104 -23.66 -5.77 -18.09
C ASP A 104 -22.62 -6.90 -18.03
N GLY A 105 -22.09 -7.33 -19.18
CA GLY A 105 -21.05 -8.35 -19.27
C GLY A 105 -19.76 -7.88 -18.62
N LEU A 106 -19.34 -6.64 -18.91
CA LEU A 106 -18.15 -6.05 -18.33
C LEU A 106 -18.30 -5.80 -16.82
N ALA A 107 -19.47 -5.33 -16.38
CA ALA A 107 -19.77 -5.13 -14.96
C ALA A 107 -19.70 -6.46 -14.18
N ARG A 108 -20.37 -7.53 -14.70
CA ARG A 108 -20.32 -8.86 -14.06
C ARG A 108 -18.92 -9.43 -13.99
N LEU A 109 -18.13 -9.28 -15.06
CA LEU A 109 -16.73 -9.72 -15.07
C LEU A 109 -15.91 -8.96 -14.00
N GLY A 110 -16.14 -7.65 -13.87
CA GLY A 110 -15.51 -6.85 -12.82
C GLY A 110 -15.91 -7.25 -11.41
N GLU A 111 -17.18 -7.55 -11.17
CA GLU A 111 -17.66 -8.04 -9.87
C GLU A 111 -17.10 -9.44 -9.54
N GLU A 112 -17.08 -10.35 -10.51
CA GLU A 112 -16.54 -11.69 -10.35
C GLU A 112 -15.05 -11.64 -10.00
N LEU A 113 -14.26 -10.95 -10.82
CA LEU A 113 -12.80 -10.94 -10.69
C LEU A 113 -12.28 -9.96 -9.63
N GLY A 114 -13.06 -8.93 -9.27
CA GLY A 114 -12.64 -7.88 -8.32
C GLY A 114 -12.48 -8.36 -6.87
N THR A 115 -12.76 -9.63 -6.58
CA THR A 115 -12.62 -10.23 -5.26
C THR A 115 -11.51 -11.29 -5.25
N ARG A 116 -10.93 -11.54 -4.07
CA ARG A 116 -9.94 -12.62 -3.89
C ARG A 116 -10.53 -14.00 -4.21
N ALA A 117 -11.80 -14.22 -3.89
CA ALA A 117 -12.48 -15.48 -4.15
C ALA A 117 -12.67 -15.72 -5.66
N GLY A 118 -13.09 -14.71 -6.40
CA GLY A 118 -13.34 -14.84 -7.84
C GLY A 118 -12.06 -14.82 -8.68
N SER A 119 -11.09 -13.97 -8.34
CA SER A 119 -9.81 -13.93 -9.06
C SER A 119 -8.91 -15.14 -8.79
N HIS A 120 -9.12 -15.86 -7.70
CA HIS A 120 -8.25 -16.94 -7.22
C HIS A 120 -6.75 -16.54 -7.08
N ILE A 121 -6.44 -15.23 -7.06
CA ILE A 121 -5.07 -14.74 -6.83
C ILE A 121 -4.76 -14.84 -5.34
N PRO A 122 -3.73 -15.61 -4.93
CA PRO A 122 -3.37 -15.80 -3.52
C PRO A 122 -3.04 -14.48 -2.82
N LEU A 123 -3.25 -14.46 -1.49
CA LEU A 123 -3.11 -13.26 -0.65
C LEU A 123 -1.74 -12.59 -0.71
N GLN A 124 -0.67 -13.34 -0.99
CA GLN A 124 0.69 -12.82 -1.10
C GLN A 124 0.95 -11.96 -2.34
N TYR A 125 0.04 -11.95 -3.31
CA TYR A 125 0.13 -11.15 -4.52
C TYR A 125 -0.92 -10.05 -4.53
N GLY A 126 -0.52 -8.84 -4.94
CA GLY A 126 -1.45 -7.76 -5.17
C GLY A 126 -2.04 -7.81 -6.58
N PHE A 127 -3.16 -7.14 -6.81
CA PHE A 127 -3.68 -6.92 -8.16
C PHE A 127 -4.51 -5.65 -8.26
N LEU A 128 -4.45 -5.06 -9.46
CA LEU A 128 -5.36 -4.03 -9.93
C LEU A 128 -6.05 -4.57 -11.18
N MET A 129 -7.35 -4.35 -11.29
CA MET A 129 -8.11 -4.79 -12.46
C MET A 129 -8.88 -3.63 -13.06
N SER A 130 -8.84 -3.52 -14.38
CA SER A 130 -9.54 -2.47 -15.11
C SER A 130 -9.84 -2.92 -16.55
N TYR A 131 -10.82 -2.28 -17.20
CA TYR A 131 -11.02 -2.47 -18.62
C TYR A 131 -9.97 -1.68 -19.40
N ASP A 132 -9.23 -2.36 -20.27
CA ASP A 132 -8.30 -1.75 -21.22
C ASP A 132 -8.96 -1.59 -22.60
N ALA A 133 -9.39 -0.39 -22.87
CA ALA A 133 -10.05 -0.05 -24.13
C ALA A 133 -9.14 -0.28 -25.35
N ALA A 134 -7.82 -0.18 -25.22
CA ALA A 134 -6.90 -0.32 -26.34
C ALA A 134 -6.78 -1.76 -26.83
N THR A 135 -6.84 -2.73 -25.91
CA THR A 135 -6.81 -4.16 -26.24
C THR A 135 -8.18 -4.82 -26.28
N ASP A 136 -9.23 -4.08 -25.88
CA ASP A 136 -10.59 -4.61 -25.67
C ASP A 136 -10.61 -5.81 -24.77
N LYS A 137 -9.91 -5.71 -23.61
CA LYS A 137 -9.79 -6.79 -22.62
C LYS A 137 -9.90 -6.24 -21.20
N TYR A 138 -10.21 -7.11 -20.28
CA TYR A 138 -10.07 -6.82 -18.86
C TYR A 138 -8.60 -7.06 -18.46
N LEU A 139 -7.89 -5.99 -18.08
CA LEU A 139 -6.48 -6.00 -17.73
C LEU A 139 -6.32 -6.34 -16.24
N ILE A 140 -5.46 -7.30 -15.96
CA ILE A 140 -5.02 -7.67 -14.61
C ILE A 140 -3.54 -7.25 -14.47
N GLU A 141 -3.30 -6.18 -13.73
CA GLU A 141 -1.96 -5.77 -13.33
C GLU A 141 -1.64 -6.42 -11.98
N THR A 142 -0.62 -7.27 -11.90
CA THR A 142 -0.32 -8.08 -10.71
C THR A 142 1.14 -8.51 -10.68
N ASP A 143 1.67 -8.74 -9.48
CA ASP A 143 2.99 -9.36 -9.24
C ASP A 143 2.92 -10.89 -9.12
N ALA A 144 1.74 -11.48 -9.30
CA ALA A 144 1.58 -12.93 -9.33
C ALA A 144 2.31 -13.56 -10.54
N PRO A 145 3.04 -14.68 -10.35
CA PRO A 145 3.68 -15.38 -11.46
C PRO A 145 2.64 -15.95 -12.43
N ALA A 146 3.02 -16.05 -13.71
CA ALA A 146 2.12 -16.52 -14.76
C ALA A 146 1.44 -17.87 -14.43
N SER A 147 2.11 -18.78 -13.73
CA SER A 147 1.56 -20.08 -13.32
C SER A 147 0.34 -19.95 -12.41
N VAL A 148 0.24 -18.89 -11.62
CA VAL A 148 -0.93 -18.61 -10.76
C VAL A 148 -2.10 -18.12 -11.59
N LEU A 149 -1.84 -17.43 -12.70
CA LEU A 149 -2.87 -16.80 -13.54
C LEU A 149 -3.43 -17.76 -14.61
N VAL A 150 -2.75 -18.87 -14.90
CA VAL A 150 -3.18 -19.83 -15.93
C VAL A 150 -4.63 -20.32 -15.77
N PRO A 151 -5.11 -20.72 -14.57
CA PRO A 151 -6.50 -21.16 -14.42
C PRO A 151 -7.50 -20.04 -14.71
N LEU A 152 -7.19 -18.81 -14.24
CA LEU A 152 -8.02 -17.64 -14.46
C LEU A 152 -8.12 -17.26 -15.94
N MET A 153 -6.99 -17.24 -16.65
CA MET A 153 -6.93 -16.98 -18.09
C MET A 153 -7.68 -18.05 -18.90
N ALA A 154 -7.63 -19.29 -18.45
CA ALA A 154 -8.34 -20.40 -19.10
C ALA A 154 -9.86 -20.35 -18.87
N ALA A 155 -10.32 -19.82 -17.74
CA ALA A 155 -11.73 -19.64 -17.45
C ALA A 155 -12.38 -18.53 -18.30
N HIS A 156 -11.60 -17.52 -18.72
CA HIS A 156 -12.07 -16.34 -19.48
C HIS A 156 -11.30 -16.18 -20.81
N PRO A 157 -11.41 -17.12 -21.76
CA PRO A 157 -10.60 -17.12 -22.97
C PRO A 157 -10.86 -15.88 -23.83
N GLY A 158 -9.79 -15.17 -24.18
CA GLY A 158 -9.83 -13.95 -25.00
C GLY A 158 -10.33 -12.67 -24.30
N GLN A 159 -10.90 -12.78 -23.11
CA GLN A 159 -11.45 -11.64 -22.37
C GLN A 159 -10.44 -10.93 -21.46
N LEU A 160 -9.40 -11.65 -21.01
CA LEU A 160 -8.41 -11.13 -20.08
C LEU A 160 -7.07 -10.88 -20.75
N THR A 161 -6.33 -9.93 -20.19
CA THR A 161 -4.91 -9.73 -20.43
C THR A 161 -4.20 -9.45 -19.10
N THR A 162 -2.92 -9.76 -19.02
CA THR A 162 -2.14 -9.57 -17.80
C THR A 162 -0.94 -8.69 -18.06
N LYS A 163 -0.59 -7.88 -17.06
CA LYS A 163 0.63 -7.08 -17.07
C LYS A 163 1.29 -7.22 -15.70
N TRP A 164 2.61 -7.42 -15.70
CA TRP A 164 3.33 -7.43 -14.46
C TRP A 164 3.34 -6.02 -13.85
N ALA A 165 2.86 -5.91 -12.64
CA ALA A 165 2.92 -4.69 -11.84
C ALA A 165 3.03 -5.07 -10.38
N LYS A 166 4.00 -4.50 -9.67
CA LYS A 166 4.12 -4.68 -8.23
C LYS A 166 2.97 -3.93 -7.58
N SER A 167 2.19 -4.65 -6.78
CA SER A 167 1.13 -4.07 -5.97
C SER A 167 1.48 -4.30 -4.51
N GLU A 168 1.81 -3.25 -3.80
CA GLU A 168 2.15 -3.29 -2.38
C GLU A 168 1.01 -2.65 -1.60
N ALA A 169 0.54 -3.35 -0.57
CA ALA A 169 -0.27 -2.73 0.44
C ALA A 169 0.68 -1.99 1.39
N GLU A 170 0.33 -0.80 1.79
CA GLU A 170 0.99 -0.14 2.91
C GLU A 170 0.89 -1.06 4.13
N GLY A 171 2.02 -1.33 4.76
CA GLY A 171 2.13 -2.24 5.86
C GLY A 171 3.34 -1.90 6.74
N ARG A 172 3.74 -2.82 7.61
CA ARG A 172 4.79 -2.58 8.60
C ARG A 172 6.20 -2.37 8.03
N PHE A 173 6.45 -2.69 6.74
CA PHE A 173 7.77 -2.60 6.08
C PHE A 173 7.87 -1.48 5.06
N ASP A 174 6.78 -0.78 4.80
CA ASP A 174 6.65 0.32 3.85
C ASP A 174 5.73 1.43 4.42
N ASP A 175 5.66 1.48 5.76
CA ASP A 175 4.87 2.46 6.51
C ASP A 175 5.32 3.89 6.21
N GLN A 176 4.38 4.80 6.21
CA GLN A 176 4.58 6.22 5.92
C GLN A 176 3.90 7.08 6.99
N ALA A 177 4.33 8.32 7.09
CA ALA A 177 3.64 9.24 7.98
C ALA A 177 2.18 9.48 7.54
N PRO A 178 1.24 9.37 8.46
CA PRO A 178 1.40 9.19 9.91
C PRO A 178 1.69 7.74 10.31
N PHE A 179 2.90 7.48 10.82
CA PHE A 179 3.39 6.16 11.16
C PHE A 179 2.57 5.47 12.23
N TYR A 180 2.42 4.15 12.11
CA TYR A 180 1.75 3.27 13.05
C TYR A 180 2.75 2.50 13.91
N GLY A 181 2.32 2.07 15.10
CA GLY A 181 3.09 1.12 15.89
C GLY A 181 3.14 -0.25 15.20
N ALA A 182 4.03 -1.12 15.68
CA ALA A 182 4.35 -2.42 15.09
C ALA A 182 4.97 -2.36 13.67
N ALA A 183 5.39 -1.20 13.20
CA ALA A 183 6.17 -1.05 11.98
C ALA A 183 7.60 -1.59 12.15
N SER A 184 8.21 -2.00 11.06
CA SER A 184 9.62 -2.44 11.06
C SER A 184 10.55 -1.23 10.95
N VAL A 185 11.39 -1.01 11.96
CA VAL A 185 12.27 0.16 12.06
C VAL A 185 13.74 -0.25 12.11
N SER A 186 14.62 0.55 11.50
CA SER A 186 16.05 0.25 11.37
C SER A 186 16.89 1.53 11.32
N ASP A 187 18.14 1.42 11.82
CA ASP A 187 19.23 2.38 11.61
C ASP A 187 20.14 2.00 10.42
N GLY A 188 19.79 0.93 9.70
CA GLY A 188 20.61 0.34 8.63
C GLY A 188 21.50 -0.81 9.08
N ASN A 189 21.77 -0.95 10.38
CA ASN A 189 22.60 -2.03 10.96
C ASN A 189 21.77 -3.01 11.79
N ALA A 190 20.88 -2.47 12.61
CA ALA A 190 19.96 -3.25 13.46
C ALA A 190 18.50 -3.02 12.98
N THR A 191 17.65 -4.00 13.26
CA THR A 191 16.22 -3.91 12.96
C THR A 191 15.42 -4.28 14.20
N CYS A 192 14.44 -3.45 14.52
CA CYS A 192 13.51 -3.62 15.64
C CYS A 192 12.08 -3.31 15.21
N THR A 193 11.16 -3.34 16.16
CA THR A 193 9.75 -3.01 15.95
C THR A 193 9.42 -1.68 16.62
N ALA A 194 8.75 -0.78 15.91
CA ALA A 194 8.12 0.39 16.51
C ALA A 194 7.05 -0.05 17.52
N GLY A 195 7.04 0.56 18.68
CA GLY A 195 6.06 0.25 19.73
C GLY A 195 4.71 0.88 19.45
N VAL A 196 4.43 1.98 20.12
CA VAL A 196 3.17 2.74 19.98
C VAL A 196 3.43 4.24 20.01
N ALA A 197 2.52 4.99 19.40
CA ALA A 197 2.54 6.45 19.48
C ALA A 197 2.12 6.92 20.87
N VAL A 198 2.90 7.83 21.42
CA VAL A 198 2.67 8.49 22.72
C VAL A 198 2.83 10.01 22.57
N GLN A 199 2.31 10.78 23.52
CA GLN A 199 2.40 12.23 23.48
C GLN A 199 2.65 12.83 24.85
N ASP A 200 3.35 13.96 24.89
CA ASP A 200 3.51 14.77 26.08
C ASP A 200 2.33 15.73 26.29
N ASN A 201 2.37 16.49 27.40
CA ASN A 201 1.31 17.44 27.76
C ASN A 201 1.20 18.63 26.79
N SER A 202 2.19 18.84 25.94
CA SER A 202 2.15 19.87 24.87
C SER A 202 1.55 19.36 23.56
N GLY A 203 1.21 18.07 23.48
CA GLY A 203 0.73 17.41 22.27
C GLY A 203 1.84 16.99 21.30
N LYS A 204 3.09 17.08 21.71
CA LYS A 204 4.24 16.59 20.93
C LYS A 204 4.24 15.05 20.98
N ARG A 205 4.24 14.42 19.82
CA ARG A 205 4.16 12.96 19.70
C ARG A 205 5.52 12.32 19.48
N TYR A 206 5.61 11.08 19.94
CA TYR A 206 6.79 10.21 19.83
C TYR A 206 6.34 8.81 19.45
N MET A 207 7.24 8.05 18.82
CA MET A 207 7.10 6.62 18.64
C MET A 207 8.00 5.90 19.65
N THR A 208 7.47 4.92 20.37
CA THR A 208 8.27 4.10 21.31
C THR A 208 8.95 2.95 20.57
N THR A 209 10.07 2.44 21.12
CA THR A 209 10.66 1.13 20.80
C THR A 209 11.48 0.63 22.00
N ALA A 210 12.14 -0.54 21.90
CA ALA A 210 12.96 -1.04 22.98
C ALA A 210 14.30 -0.27 23.07
N GLY A 211 14.79 -0.02 24.28
CA GLY A 211 15.96 0.81 24.54
C GLY A 211 17.30 0.19 24.16
N HIS A 212 17.33 -1.11 23.91
CA HIS A 212 18.51 -1.81 23.41
C HIS A 212 18.60 -1.80 21.86
N CYS A 213 17.60 -1.28 21.17
CA CYS A 213 17.54 -1.33 19.71
C CYS A 213 18.56 -0.41 19.07
N PHE A 214 18.63 0.84 19.52
CA PHE A 214 19.40 1.89 18.87
C PHE A 214 20.17 2.75 19.88
N GLN A 215 21.00 3.65 19.39
CA GLN A 215 21.73 4.59 20.24
C GLN A 215 21.09 5.99 20.21
N LEU A 216 21.35 6.76 21.24
CA LEU A 216 20.90 8.15 21.30
C LEU A 216 21.43 8.94 20.10
N ASN A 217 20.57 9.75 19.48
CA ASN A 217 20.80 10.54 18.27
C ASN A 217 20.92 9.75 16.96
N GLU A 218 20.68 8.45 16.94
CA GLU A 218 20.59 7.68 15.69
C GLU A 218 19.31 8.03 14.92
N SER A 219 19.44 8.11 13.59
CA SER A 219 18.35 8.31 12.66
C SER A 219 17.72 6.97 12.31
N ILE A 220 16.41 6.86 12.49
CA ILE A 220 15.65 5.63 12.31
C ILE A 220 14.69 5.78 11.14
N SER A 221 14.66 4.75 10.29
CA SER A 221 13.78 4.68 9.12
C SER A 221 13.00 3.36 9.11
N ILE A 222 11.97 3.28 8.27
CA ILE A 222 11.28 2.01 7.96
C ILE A 222 12.27 1.10 7.22
N SER A 223 12.38 -0.16 7.65
CA SER A 223 13.41 -1.08 7.14
C SER A 223 13.20 -1.54 5.70
N GLY A 224 12.01 -1.31 5.11
CA GLY A 224 11.67 -1.76 3.76
C GLY A 224 11.91 -0.70 2.67
N ASP A 225 11.71 0.57 2.98
CA ASP A 225 11.69 1.66 1.99
C ASP A 225 12.48 2.93 2.39
N ASN A 226 13.14 2.90 3.56
CA ASN A 226 13.92 4.01 4.12
C ASN A 226 13.11 5.28 4.46
N ASN A 227 11.79 5.21 4.60
CA ASN A 227 11.00 6.33 5.10
C ASN A 227 11.46 6.71 6.49
N TYR A 228 11.92 7.96 6.66
CA TYR A 228 12.46 8.44 7.93
C TYR A 228 11.37 8.50 9.00
N VAL A 229 11.54 7.76 10.08
CA VAL A 229 10.60 7.69 11.22
C VAL A 229 10.92 8.75 12.27
N GLY A 230 12.19 8.96 12.55
CA GLY A 230 12.62 9.92 13.57
C GLY A 230 14.03 9.65 14.05
N THR A 231 14.45 10.46 15.00
CA THR A 231 15.75 10.31 15.71
C THR A 231 15.48 9.84 17.13
N VAL A 232 16.33 8.96 17.66
CA VAL A 232 16.29 8.57 19.08
C VAL A 232 16.62 9.78 19.94
N THR A 233 15.61 10.37 20.58
CA THR A 233 15.77 11.59 21.40
C THR A 233 15.83 11.33 22.88
N TYR A 234 15.26 10.23 23.34
CA TYR A 234 15.26 9.80 24.73
C TYR A 234 15.49 8.31 24.81
N ARG A 235 16.31 7.89 25.76
CA ARG A 235 16.59 6.49 26.05
C ARG A 235 16.57 6.26 27.56
N ASN A 236 15.78 5.28 28.01
CA ASN A 236 15.70 4.90 29.42
C ASN A 236 16.26 3.49 29.59
N THR A 237 17.47 3.40 30.10
CA THR A 237 18.18 2.13 30.30
C THR A 237 17.58 1.28 31.42
N ASN A 238 16.78 1.86 32.33
CA ASN A 238 16.11 1.15 33.43
C ASN A 238 14.69 0.66 33.07
N ARG A 239 14.20 0.99 31.87
CA ARG A 239 12.93 0.51 31.34
C ARG A 239 13.09 -0.23 30.03
N ASP A 240 14.33 -0.31 29.55
CA ASP A 240 14.64 -0.82 28.21
C ASP A 240 13.72 -0.23 27.14
N THR A 241 13.61 1.09 27.12
CA THR A 241 12.76 1.83 26.16
C THR A 241 13.44 3.08 25.64
N GLU A 242 13.05 3.48 24.44
CA GLU A 242 13.49 4.72 23.81
C GLU A 242 12.33 5.38 23.03
N LEU A 243 12.51 6.66 22.75
CA LEU A 243 11.54 7.48 22.03
C LEU A 243 12.17 8.03 20.75
N LEU A 244 11.51 7.76 19.65
CA LEU A 244 11.80 8.33 18.35
C LEU A 244 10.99 9.61 18.17
N TYR A 245 11.65 10.68 17.72
CA TYR A 245 11.02 11.97 17.48
C TYR A 245 11.51 12.60 16.18
N THR A 246 10.61 13.27 15.51
CA THR A 246 10.91 14.26 14.48
C THR A 246 10.11 15.52 14.77
N ASN A 247 10.45 16.61 14.12
CA ASN A 247 9.70 17.87 14.24
C ASN A 247 8.73 18.03 13.06
N PRO A 248 7.54 17.39 13.10
CA PRO A 248 6.60 17.43 12.00
C PRO A 248 5.86 18.77 11.96
N TYR A 249 5.44 19.15 10.77
CA TYR A 249 4.50 20.24 10.61
C TYR A 249 3.32 19.75 9.77
N PRO A 250 2.07 19.82 10.28
CA PRO A 250 1.66 20.28 11.62
C PRO A 250 1.99 19.27 12.73
N LEU A 251 2.19 19.78 13.96
CA LEU A 251 2.42 18.96 15.15
C LEU A 251 1.30 17.93 15.33
N GLY A 252 1.64 16.73 15.78
CA GLY A 252 0.69 15.65 16.05
C GLY A 252 0.23 14.86 14.81
N SER A 253 0.72 15.17 13.60
CA SER A 253 0.33 14.46 12.38
C SER A 253 1.29 13.36 11.93
N TYR A 254 2.41 13.15 12.63
CA TYR A 254 3.48 12.25 12.18
C TYR A 254 3.39 10.83 12.74
N TYR A 255 2.87 10.67 13.95
CA TYR A 255 2.64 9.38 14.59
C TYR A 255 1.17 9.24 14.95
N ASN A 256 0.57 8.10 14.66
CA ASN A 256 -0.85 7.88 14.84
C ASN A 256 -1.16 6.79 15.87
N GLY A 257 -2.34 6.85 16.48
CA GLY A 257 -2.83 5.89 17.46
C GLY A 257 -3.34 4.59 16.84
N PHE A 258 -2.56 4.01 15.90
CA PHE A 258 -2.81 2.68 15.31
C PHE A 258 -1.60 1.79 15.49
N ILE A 259 -1.81 0.48 15.41
CA ILE A 259 -0.77 -0.54 15.32
C ILE A 259 -1.04 -1.48 14.15
N TRP A 260 -0.01 -1.91 13.46
CA TRP A 260 -0.11 -2.97 12.45
C TRP A 260 -0.40 -4.32 13.13
N THR A 261 -1.42 -5.05 12.65
CA THR A 261 -1.88 -6.32 13.23
C THR A 261 -1.91 -7.47 12.22
N GLY A 262 -1.33 -7.26 11.04
CA GLY A 262 -1.28 -8.28 10.01
C GLY A 262 -0.44 -9.49 10.38
N GLY A 263 -0.84 -10.66 9.89
CA GLY A 263 -0.16 -11.94 10.12
C GLY A 263 0.97 -12.25 9.11
N TYR A 264 1.28 -11.34 8.18
CA TYR A 264 2.33 -11.50 7.17
C TYR A 264 2.84 -10.12 6.71
N LYS A 265 3.97 -10.13 5.98
CA LYS A 265 4.76 -8.94 5.64
C LYS A 265 3.96 -7.81 4.99
N THR A 266 3.17 -8.11 3.99
CA THR A 266 2.41 -7.14 3.17
C THR A 266 0.94 -7.00 3.59
N SER A 267 0.60 -7.39 4.84
CA SER A 267 -0.77 -7.26 5.32
C SER A 267 -1.09 -5.81 5.69
N PRO A 268 -2.15 -5.21 5.13
CA PRO A 268 -2.59 -3.86 5.46
C PRO A 268 -3.42 -3.80 6.76
N ALA A 269 -3.55 -4.93 7.47
CA ALA A 269 -4.37 -4.97 8.67
C ALA A 269 -3.75 -4.15 9.79
N SER A 270 -4.52 -3.21 10.30
CA SER A 270 -4.18 -2.36 11.43
C SER A 270 -5.32 -2.30 12.45
N MET A 271 -5.02 -1.83 13.64
CA MET A 271 -6.01 -1.70 14.73
C MET A 271 -5.82 -0.39 15.46
N PRO A 272 -6.90 0.37 15.74
CA PRO A 272 -6.83 1.58 16.54
C PRO A 272 -6.48 1.27 17.99
N VAL A 273 -5.68 2.13 18.61
CA VAL A 273 -5.31 2.07 20.02
C VAL A 273 -6.36 2.84 20.84
N ALA A 274 -6.93 2.19 21.85
CA ALA A 274 -7.91 2.81 22.76
C ALA A 274 -7.31 3.30 24.07
N GLY A 275 -6.07 2.91 24.39
CA GLY A 275 -5.39 3.30 25.61
C GLY A 275 -4.43 2.23 26.11
N SER A 276 -4.09 2.29 27.39
CA SER A 276 -3.24 1.30 28.05
C SER A 276 -3.87 0.80 29.36
N GLN A 277 -3.45 -0.37 29.79
CA GLN A 277 -3.75 -0.92 31.11
C GLN A 277 -2.57 -1.66 31.69
N TYR A 278 -2.55 -1.87 32.98
CA TYR A 278 -1.56 -2.77 33.62
C TYR A 278 -1.93 -4.22 33.35
N PRO A 279 -0.93 -5.11 33.08
CA PRO A 279 -1.16 -6.54 33.00
C PRO A 279 -1.53 -7.10 34.40
N TYR A 280 -2.27 -8.21 34.40
CA TYR A 280 -2.54 -8.96 35.63
C TYR A 280 -2.20 -10.44 35.46
N TYR A 281 -1.85 -11.11 36.57
CA TYR A 281 -1.47 -12.51 36.55
C TYR A 281 -2.58 -13.40 35.96
N GLY A 282 -2.20 -14.30 35.06
CA GLY A 282 -3.14 -15.20 34.39
C GLY A 282 -3.96 -14.54 33.26
N GLN A 283 -3.77 -13.24 33.00
CA GLN A 283 -4.44 -12.56 31.87
C GLN A 283 -4.12 -13.31 30.57
N SER A 284 -5.17 -13.70 29.84
CA SER A 284 -5.10 -14.48 28.61
C SER A 284 -5.53 -13.63 27.39
N ASN A 285 -5.50 -14.24 26.21
CA ASN A 285 -5.79 -13.56 24.94
C ASN A 285 -4.90 -12.35 24.70
N ILE A 286 -3.62 -12.49 25.09
CA ILE A 286 -2.58 -11.50 24.83
C ILE A 286 -2.07 -11.67 23.40
N TYR A 287 -1.84 -10.54 22.74
CA TYR A 287 -1.27 -10.45 21.41
C TYR A 287 0.04 -9.69 21.46
N THR A 288 0.95 -10.02 20.54
CA THR A 288 2.18 -9.26 20.27
C THR A 288 2.29 -9.06 18.78
N SER A 289 2.56 -7.85 18.31
CA SER A 289 2.71 -7.58 16.88
C SER A 289 4.13 -7.09 16.59
N GLY A 290 5.03 -8.04 16.30
CA GLY A 290 6.43 -7.79 15.96
C GLY A 290 6.66 -7.76 14.45
N GLN A 291 7.79 -7.21 14.05
CA GLN A 291 8.15 -7.14 12.63
C GLN A 291 8.58 -8.49 12.05
N THR A 292 9.12 -9.40 12.90
CA THR A 292 9.62 -10.71 12.49
C THR A 292 8.56 -11.80 12.60
N THR A 293 7.85 -11.88 13.72
CA THR A 293 6.82 -12.91 13.95
C THR A 293 5.42 -12.45 13.61
N PHE A 294 5.25 -11.20 13.23
CA PHE A 294 3.97 -10.58 12.91
C PHE A 294 3.00 -10.58 14.10
N ASN A 295 1.70 -10.52 13.84
CA ASN A 295 0.72 -10.56 14.91
C ASN A 295 0.50 -11.99 15.41
N GLN A 296 0.83 -12.23 16.65
CA GLN A 296 0.70 -13.53 17.34
C GLN A 296 -0.19 -13.38 18.57
N GLY A 297 -1.18 -14.25 18.72
CA GLY A 297 -2.13 -14.26 19.85
C GLY A 297 -2.04 -15.53 20.70
N GLY A 298 -3.04 -15.69 21.59
CA GLY A 298 -3.17 -16.89 22.43
C GLY A 298 -2.19 -16.94 23.58
N ARG A 299 -1.60 -15.82 23.96
CA ARG A 299 -0.59 -15.71 25.02
C ARG A 299 -1.23 -15.41 26.37
N GLN A 300 -0.46 -15.66 27.45
CA GLN A 300 -0.90 -15.48 28.83
C GLN A 300 0.22 -14.89 29.68
N ILE A 301 -0.11 -13.96 30.61
CA ILE A 301 0.80 -13.41 31.61
C ILE A 301 1.14 -14.48 32.65
N LYS A 302 2.44 -14.65 32.93
CA LYS A 302 2.97 -15.66 33.87
C LYS A 302 3.53 -15.07 35.15
N GLN A 303 4.21 -13.94 35.07
CA GLN A 303 4.77 -13.27 36.24
C GLN A 303 4.63 -11.77 36.06
N LEU A 304 4.54 -11.07 37.14
CA LEU A 304 4.50 -9.62 37.23
C LEU A 304 5.64 -9.13 38.12
N ASN A 305 5.92 -7.85 38.06
CA ASN A 305 6.88 -7.18 38.92
C ASN A 305 8.28 -7.83 38.86
N ILE A 306 8.74 -8.17 37.66
CA ILE A 306 10.07 -8.74 37.46
C ILE A 306 11.07 -7.65 37.08
N ASN A 307 12.34 -7.95 37.38
CA ASN A 307 13.51 -7.28 36.81
C ASN A 307 14.18 -8.21 35.79
N TYR A 308 14.64 -7.63 34.68
CA TYR A 308 15.25 -8.39 33.59
C TYR A 308 16.40 -7.60 32.97
N CYS A 309 17.60 -8.19 33.02
CA CYS A 309 18.81 -7.65 32.36
C CYS A 309 19.38 -8.74 31.47
N PRO A 310 19.24 -8.63 30.14
CA PRO A 310 19.79 -9.63 29.23
C PRO A 310 21.30 -9.57 29.21
N ALA A 311 21.94 -10.73 29.06
CA ALA A 311 23.38 -10.82 28.97
C ALA A 311 23.93 -10.02 27.77
N GLY A 312 24.98 -9.24 27.98
CA GLY A 312 25.66 -8.46 26.96
C GLY A 312 24.96 -7.15 26.60
N GLN A 313 23.86 -6.80 27.27
CA GLN A 313 23.16 -5.52 27.05
C GLN A 313 23.32 -4.57 28.25
N GLN A 314 23.35 -3.27 27.96
CA GLN A 314 23.43 -2.21 28.96
C GLN A 314 22.05 -1.78 29.50
N THR A 315 20.99 -2.17 28.83
CA THR A 315 19.62 -1.83 29.19
C THR A 315 19.01 -2.98 30.02
N CYS A 316 18.21 -2.60 31.00
CA CYS A 316 17.46 -3.52 31.85
C CYS A 316 16.00 -3.09 31.95
N VAL A 317 15.12 -4.00 32.32
CA VAL A 317 13.82 -3.69 32.89
C VAL A 317 13.97 -3.80 34.42
N SER A 318 13.98 -2.65 35.09
CA SER A 318 14.22 -2.51 36.52
C SER A 318 12.96 -2.03 37.28
N ASP A 319 13.12 -1.83 38.59
CA ASP A 319 12.09 -1.29 39.49
C ASP A 319 10.78 -2.11 39.47
N ASN A 320 10.89 -3.42 39.24
CA ASN A 320 9.73 -4.34 39.18
C ASN A 320 8.69 -3.93 38.11
N THR A 321 9.14 -3.36 37.00
CA THR A 321 8.25 -2.87 35.94
C THR A 321 8.04 -3.85 34.80
N GLY A 322 8.74 -4.99 34.85
CA GLY A 322 8.63 -6.06 33.87
C GLY A 322 7.55 -7.08 34.20
N PHE A 323 7.19 -7.84 33.18
CA PHE A 323 6.37 -9.04 33.29
C PHE A 323 6.82 -10.11 32.31
N THR A 324 6.54 -11.38 32.64
CA THR A 324 6.72 -12.47 31.69
C THR A 324 5.39 -12.95 31.13
N TYR A 325 5.43 -13.42 29.89
CA TYR A 325 4.28 -14.02 29.23
C TYR A 325 4.72 -15.20 28.36
N CYS A 326 3.83 -16.15 28.13
CA CYS A 326 4.14 -17.37 27.40
C CYS A 326 3.09 -17.73 26.38
N CYS A 327 3.31 -18.91 25.85
CA CYS A 327 2.42 -19.70 25.01
C CYS A 327 2.35 -19.18 23.57
N GLY A 328 1.97 -20.06 22.65
CA GLY A 328 1.98 -19.74 21.22
C GLY A 328 3.38 -19.64 20.63
N THR A 329 3.50 -18.96 19.51
CA THR A 329 4.76 -18.73 18.81
C THR A 329 5.65 -17.76 19.59
N PHE A 330 6.90 -18.15 19.84
CA PHE A 330 7.85 -17.27 20.51
C PHE A 330 8.32 -16.14 19.59
N THR A 331 8.55 -14.98 20.20
CA THR A 331 9.17 -13.83 19.53
C THR A 331 10.59 -14.17 19.05
N GLN A 332 11.02 -13.47 18.01
CA GLN A 332 12.32 -13.64 17.37
C GLN A 332 13.11 -12.32 17.40
N PRO A 333 14.42 -12.34 17.12
CA PRO A 333 15.19 -11.12 16.92
C PRO A 333 14.48 -10.19 15.91
N GLY A 334 14.43 -8.90 16.22
CA GLY A 334 13.66 -7.91 15.47
C GLY A 334 12.28 -7.60 16.04
N ASP A 335 11.67 -8.47 16.86
CA ASP A 335 10.40 -8.18 17.55
C ASP A 335 10.55 -7.25 18.76
N SER A 336 11.79 -6.92 19.17
CA SER A 336 12.08 -5.94 20.22
C SER A 336 11.37 -4.61 19.96
N GLY A 337 10.69 -4.06 20.98
CA GLY A 337 9.86 -2.87 20.87
C GLY A 337 8.39 -3.16 20.51
N ALA A 338 8.05 -4.36 20.05
CA ALA A 338 6.70 -4.71 19.61
C ALA A 338 5.64 -4.43 20.69
N PRO A 339 4.48 -3.86 20.32
CA PRO A 339 3.38 -3.68 21.25
C PRO A 339 2.82 -5.02 21.72
N ILE A 340 2.61 -5.12 23.03
CA ILE A 340 1.90 -6.23 23.69
C ILE A 340 0.54 -5.69 24.07
N TYR A 341 -0.56 -6.34 23.67
CA TYR A 341 -1.89 -5.78 23.83
C TYR A 341 -2.98 -6.85 24.00
N VAL A 342 -4.14 -6.40 24.44
CA VAL A 342 -5.41 -7.13 24.40
C VAL A 342 -6.39 -6.38 23.52
N ILE A 343 -7.42 -7.07 23.04
CA ILE A 343 -8.48 -6.49 22.21
C ILE A 343 -9.70 -6.26 23.10
N ASN A 344 -10.21 -5.04 23.13
CA ASN A 344 -11.44 -4.72 23.88
C ASN A 344 -12.72 -5.08 23.08
N GLY A 345 -13.87 -4.90 23.73
CA GLY A 345 -15.18 -5.18 23.13
C GLY A 345 -15.50 -4.35 21.87
N SER A 346 -14.82 -3.21 21.67
CA SER A 346 -14.94 -2.36 20.47
C SER A 346 -13.91 -2.68 19.40
N ARG A 347 -13.22 -3.81 19.49
CA ARG A 347 -12.15 -4.25 18.57
C ARG A 347 -10.98 -3.26 18.46
N LYS A 348 -10.64 -2.58 19.55
CA LYS A 348 -9.49 -1.69 19.66
C LYS A 348 -8.43 -2.32 20.56
N ALA A 349 -7.16 -1.98 20.31
CA ALA A 349 -6.02 -2.43 21.10
C ALA A 349 -5.95 -1.65 22.43
N ILE A 350 -5.84 -2.36 23.54
CA ILE A 350 -5.44 -1.84 24.85
C ILE A 350 -4.01 -2.31 25.09
N ILE A 351 -3.06 -1.39 25.12
CA ILE A 351 -1.64 -1.70 25.24
C ILE A 351 -1.30 -2.03 26.67
N ILE A 352 -0.67 -3.19 26.89
CA ILE A 352 -0.24 -3.60 28.25
C ILE A 352 1.27 -3.45 28.43
N GLY A 353 2.07 -3.41 27.34
CA GLY A 353 3.51 -3.24 27.40
C GLY A 353 4.19 -3.26 26.05
N LEU A 354 5.53 -3.21 26.09
CA LEU A 354 6.41 -3.40 24.95
C LEU A 354 7.25 -4.66 25.15
N HIS A 355 7.46 -5.43 24.09
CA HIS A 355 8.33 -6.63 24.12
C HIS A 355 9.79 -6.22 24.14
N VAL A 356 10.55 -6.82 25.06
CA VAL A 356 11.98 -6.49 25.25
C VAL A 356 12.91 -7.71 25.18
N GLY A 357 12.37 -8.94 25.20
CA GLY A 357 13.23 -10.11 25.10
C GLY A 357 12.56 -11.41 25.53
N LYS A 358 13.38 -12.41 25.76
CA LYS A 358 12.96 -13.73 26.25
C LYS A 358 13.99 -14.32 27.22
N THR A 359 13.51 -15.16 28.12
CA THR A 359 14.33 -15.85 29.12
C THR A 359 13.76 -17.25 29.39
N TYR A 360 14.28 -17.94 30.38
CA TYR A 360 13.76 -19.22 30.85
C TYR A 360 13.13 -19.04 32.24
N ASP A 361 12.00 -19.68 32.46
CA ASP A 361 11.40 -19.76 33.80
C ASP A 361 12.12 -20.81 34.70
N SER A 362 11.66 -20.94 35.94
CA SER A 362 12.24 -21.92 36.90
C SER A 362 12.04 -23.38 36.47
N ALA A 363 11.17 -23.67 35.54
CA ALA A 363 10.96 -24.99 34.94
C ALA A 363 11.82 -25.21 33.67
N GLY A 364 12.64 -24.25 33.30
CA GLY A 364 13.43 -24.28 32.08
C GLY A 364 12.65 -24.02 30.79
N GLN A 365 11.42 -23.51 30.88
CA GLN A 365 10.59 -23.18 29.73
C GLN A 365 10.89 -21.76 29.25
N VAL A 366 10.92 -21.56 27.94
CA VAL A 366 11.08 -20.23 27.35
C VAL A 366 9.86 -19.37 27.68
N VAL A 367 10.10 -18.19 28.20
CA VAL A 367 9.08 -17.15 28.43
C VAL A 367 9.56 -15.85 27.79
N MET A 368 8.62 -15.08 27.29
CA MET A 368 8.85 -13.77 26.71
C MET A 368 8.78 -12.70 27.81
N VAL A 369 9.50 -11.62 27.64
CA VAL A 369 9.59 -10.52 28.61
C VAL A 369 9.05 -9.25 28.00
N GLY A 370 8.24 -8.52 28.76
CA GLY A 370 7.75 -7.19 28.41
C GLY A 370 7.96 -6.20 29.55
N VAL A 371 8.10 -4.93 29.20
CA VAL A 371 8.01 -3.80 30.13
C VAL A 371 6.57 -3.27 30.13
N THR A 372 6.01 -2.92 31.29
CA THR A 372 4.62 -2.44 31.40
C THR A 372 4.48 -1.06 30.74
N MET A 373 3.43 -0.86 29.93
CA MET A 373 3.18 0.42 29.29
C MET A 373 2.98 1.57 30.28
N GLY A 374 2.31 1.29 31.40
CA GLY A 374 2.13 2.26 32.46
C GLY A 374 3.45 2.80 33.03
N SER A 375 4.47 1.96 33.20
CA SER A 375 5.81 2.39 33.66
C SER A 375 6.56 3.22 32.62
N VAL A 376 6.39 2.90 31.33
CA VAL A 376 6.98 3.67 30.23
C VAL A 376 6.35 5.07 30.19
N LEU A 377 5.01 5.16 30.21
CA LEU A 377 4.31 6.43 30.24
C LEU A 377 4.69 7.30 31.43
N HIS A 378 4.79 6.69 32.62
CA HIS A 378 5.20 7.39 33.84
C HIS A 378 6.64 7.92 33.76
N ALA A 379 7.58 7.07 33.28
CA ALA A 379 9.01 7.43 33.20
C ALA A 379 9.29 8.66 32.34
N TYR A 380 8.46 8.90 31.32
CA TYR A 380 8.62 10.02 30.39
C TYR A 380 7.53 11.09 30.52
N SER A 381 6.61 10.96 31.50
CA SER A 381 5.45 11.87 31.67
C SER A 381 4.58 11.99 30.40
N LEU A 382 4.26 10.86 29.78
CA LEU A 382 3.54 10.77 28.53
C LEU A 382 2.14 10.16 28.70
N SER A 383 1.31 10.36 27.69
CA SER A 383 0.02 9.69 27.51
C SER A 383 -0.02 8.94 26.17
N MET A 384 -0.95 7.99 26.05
CA MET A 384 -1.18 7.27 24.80
C MET A 384 -1.79 8.19 23.74
N VAL A 385 -1.33 8.09 22.50
CA VAL A 385 -2.12 8.58 21.35
C VAL A 385 -3.19 7.54 21.03
N THR A 386 -4.45 7.93 21.06
CA THR A 386 -5.62 7.03 20.86
C THR A 386 -6.43 7.43 19.65
N GLN A 387 -7.31 6.48 19.18
CA GLN A 387 -8.27 6.66 18.09
C GLN A 387 -9.68 6.23 18.50
#